data_fc698ba3698dc93e73489cc939872d58
#
_entry.id   fc698ba3698dc93e73489cc939872d58
#
_cell.length_a   1.000
_cell.length_b   1.000
_cell.length_c   1.000
_cell.angle_alpha   90.00
_cell.angle_beta   90.00
_cell.angle_gamma   90.00
#
_symmetry.space_group_name_H-M   'P 1'
#
loop_
_entity.id
_entity.type
_entity.pdbx_description
1 polymer ?
#
loop_
_entity_poly.entity_id
_entity_poly.type
_entity_poly.pdbx_seq_one_letter_code
_entity_poly.pdbx_strand_id
1 'polypeptide(L)'
;MPTTVYDTLEIKLSDGTIITVQPLKINRLKKFLAAVKPLQEGKDISEEEAMEIFVKAGMICMEQFAPDFAQDQEKFEDTIEVPTLMKILEVAGGLKLNDDPNFPGANLAGNL
;
A
#
# COMPACT_ATOMS: atom_id res chain seq x y z
N MET A 1 8.96 26.49 -14.20
CA MET A 1 8.56 25.64 -13.08
C MET A 1 8.69 24.18 -13.42
N PRO A 2 9.27 23.38 -12.54
CA PRO A 2 9.33 21.94 -12.81
C PRO A 2 7.91 21.37 -12.83
N THR A 3 7.64 20.49 -13.75
CA THR A 3 6.36 19.82 -13.84
C THR A 3 6.42 18.52 -13.07
N THR A 4 5.42 18.28 -12.24
CA THR A 4 5.31 17.01 -11.55
C THR A 4 4.97 15.93 -12.57
N VAL A 5 5.78 14.86 -12.61
CA VAL A 5 5.59 13.77 -13.58
C VAL A 5 4.73 12.64 -13.03
N TYR A 6 4.16 12.80 -11.84
CA TYR A 6 3.32 11.80 -11.20
C TYR A 6 2.20 12.51 -10.44
N ASP A 7 1.13 11.76 -10.19
CA ASP A 7 0.02 12.25 -9.39
C ASP A 7 0.32 12.05 -7.89
N THR A 8 -0.17 12.96 -7.08
CA THR A 8 -0.14 12.80 -5.63
C THR A 8 -1.58 12.69 -5.13
N LEU A 9 -1.75 12.09 -3.96
CA LEU A 9 -3.07 11.88 -3.37
C LEU A 9 -3.00 12.21 -1.89
N GLU A 10 -3.84 13.18 -1.45
CA GLU A 10 -4.00 13.45 -0.04
C GLU A 10 -5.05 12.52 0.53
N ILE A 11 -4.72 11.87 1.63
CA ILE A 11 -5.64 10.95 2.31
C ILE A 11 -5.74 11.37 3.77
N LYS A 12 -6.98 11.52 4.25
CA LYS A 12 -7.23 11.74 5.67
C LYS A 12 -7.50 10.40 6.32
N LEU A 13 -6.68 10.05 7.30
CA LEU A 13 -6.82 8.80 8.02
C LEU A 13 -7.90 8.91 9.09
N SER A 14 -8.33 7.76 9.63
CA SER A 14 -9.43 7.73 10.59
C SER A 14 -9.14 8.51 11.90
N ASP A 15 -7.87 8.69 12.24
CA ASP A 15 -7.48 9.47 13.41
C ASP A 15 -7.31 10.98 13.12
N GLY A 16 -7.61 11.40 11.88
CA GLY A 16 -7.49 12.78 11.48
C GLY A 16 -6.16 13.16 10.85
N THR A 17 -5.19 12.26 10.86
CA THR A 17 -3.90 12.50 10.23
C THR A 17 -4.07 12.62 8.72
N ILE A 18 -3.40 13.59 8.10
CA ILE A 18 -3.43 13.76 6.65
C ILE A 18 -2.06 13.34 6.12
N ILE A 19 -2.06 12.44 5.16
CA ILE A 19 -0.83 12.02 4.49
C ILE A 19 -0.93 12.37 3.00
N THR A 20 0.21 12.70 2.40
CA THR A 20 0.30 12.93 0.96
C THR A 20 1.01 11.74 0.35
N VAL A 21 0.24 10.93 -0.39
CA VAL A 21 0.77 9.72 -1.01
C VAL A 21 1.30 10.06 -2.39
N GLN A 22 2.50 9.61 -2.67
CA GLN A 22 3.16 9.82 -3.95
C GLN A 22 4.01 8.60 -4.26
N PRO A 23 4.48 8.44 -5.50
CA PRO A 23 5.30 7.28 -5.84
C PRO A 23 6.50 7.15 -4.92
N LEU A 24 6.81 5.91 -4.56
CA LEU A 24 7.93 5.63 -3.67
C LEU A 24 9.26 5.96 -4.34
N LYS A 25 10.19 6.45 -3.55
CA LYS A 25 11.57 6.60 -4.01
C LYS A 25 12.16 5.21 -4.26
N ILE A 26 13.15 5.15 -5.13
CA ILE A 26 13.69 3.87 -5.62
C ILE A 26 14.09 2.92 -4.49
N ASN A 27 14.71 3.43 -3.44
CA ASN A 27 15.11 2.59 -2.31
C ASN A 27 13.92 1.87 -1.68
N ARG A 28 12.84 2.60 -1.45
CA ARG A 28 11.64 2.02 -0.84
C ARG A 28 10.85 1.19 -1.82
N LEU A 29 10.85 1.60 -3.09
CA LEU A 29 10.19 0.82 -4.13
C LEU A 29 10.78 -0.59 -4.23
N LYS A 30 12.10 -0.71 -4.13
CA LYS A 30 12.76 -2.02 -4.13
C LYS A 30 12.28 -2.89 -2.97
N LYS A 31 12.19 -2.32 -1.77
CA LYS A 31 11.67 -3.03 -0.61
C LYS A 31 10.21 -3.44 -0.81
N PHE A 32 9.43 -2.51 -1.34
CA PHE A 32 8.01 -2.72 -1.61
C PHE A 32 7.81 -3.88 -2.59
N LEU A 33 8.52 -3.87 -3.71
CA LEU A 33 8.41 -4.91 -4.72
C LEU A 33 8.82 -6.28 -4.17
N ALA A 34 9.86 -6.31 -3.33
CA ALA A 34 10.26 -7.55 -2.67
C ALA A 34 9.16 -8.07 -1.74
N ALA A 35 8.50 -7.17 -1.03
CA ALA A 35 7.43 -7.55 -0.11
C ALA A 35 6.21 -8.11 -0.82
N VAL A 36 5.83 -7.56 -1.98
CA VAL A 36 4.64 -8.00 -2.72
C VAL A 36 4.95 -9.10 -3.75
N LYS A 37 6.20 -9.48 -3.90
CA LYS A 37 6.59 -10.48 -4.90
C LYS A 37 5.80 -11.78 -4.80
N PRO A 38 5.54 -12.36 -3.62
CA PRO A 38 4.74 -13.59 -3.54
C PRO A 38 3.36 -13.47 -4.18
N LEU A 39 2.75 -12.29 -4.11
CA LEU A 39 1.45 -12.05 -4.73
C LEU A 39 1.55 -12.04 -6.24
N GLN A 40 2.65 -11.51 -6.77
CA GLN A 40 2.84 -11.37 -8.20
C GLN A 40 3.28 -12.66 -8.87
N GLU A 41 3.81 -13.60 -8.10
CA GLU A 41 4.27 -14.89 -8.62
C GLU A 41 3.15 -15.88 -8.82
N GLY A 42 1.92 -15.53 -8.49
CA GLY A 42 0.77 -16.40 -8.70
C GLY A 42 0.71 -17.63 -7.79
N LYS A 43 1.39 -17.59 -6.66
CA LYS A 43 1.37 -18.68 -5.68
C LYS A 43 0.03 -18.72 -4.97
N ASP A 44 -0.35 -19.92 -4.51
CA ASP A 44 -1.53 -20.06 -3.68
C ASP A 44 -1.27 -19.41 -2.32
N ILE A 45 -1.91 -18.29 -2.08
CA ILE A 45 -1.75 -17.52 -0.86
C ILE A 45 -3.14 -17.33 -0.26
N SER A 46 -3.27 -17.62 1.05
CA SER A 46 -4.53 -17.40 1.76
C SER A 46 -4.82 -15.89 1.87
N GLU A 47 -6.09 -15.57 2.16
CA GLU A 47 -6.46 -14.16 2.37
C GLU A 47 -5.71 -13.55 3.54
N GLU A 48 -5.45 -14.33 4.60
CA GLU A 48 -4.68 -13.87 5.75
C GLU A 48 -3.25 -13.53 5.36
N GLU A 49 -2.61 -14.40 4.59
CA GLU A 49 -1.24 -14.17 4.13
C GLU A 49 -1.18 -12.96 3.20
N ALA A 50 -2.16 -12.83 2.31
CA ALA A 50 -2.24 -11.67 1.43
C ALA A 50 -2.37 -10.39 2.23
N MET A 51 -3.23 -10.40 3.27
CA MET A 51 -3.41 -9.23 4.12
C MET A 51 -2.12 -8.86 4.84
N GLU A 52 -1.39 -9.83 5.37
CA GLU A 52 -0.10 -9.58 6.02
C GLU A 52 0.89 -8.94 5.06
N ILE A 53 0.91 -9.41 3.81
CA ILE A 53 1.79 -8.85 2.79
C ILE A 53 1.40 -7.40 2.48
N PHE A 54 0.10 -7.13 2.36
CA PHE A 54 -0.38 -5.77 2.11
C PHE A 54 -0.03 -4.83 3.26
N VAL A 55 -0.20 -5.29 4.50
CA VAL A 55 0.15 -4.48 5.67
C VAL A 55 1.65 -4.17 5.66
N LYS A 56 2.47 -5.17 5.41
CA LYS A 56 3.92 -4.98 5.35
C LYS A 56 4.30 -3.97 4.26
N ALA A 57 3.70 -4.12 3.08
CA ALA A 57 3.95 -3.20 1.97
C ALA A 57 3.50 -1.77 2.32
N GLY A 58 2.35 -1.65 2.98
CA GLY A 58 1.85 -0.37 3.44
C GLY A 58 2.76 0.30 4.45
N MET A 59 3.32 -0.48 5.37
CA MET A 59 4.26 0.05 6.35
C MET A 59 5.54 0.55 5.68
N ILE A 60 5.99 -0.12 4.63
CA ILE A 60 7.13 0.35 3.84
C ILE A 60 6.81 1.72 3.21
N CYS A 61 5.59 1.88 2.69
CA CYS A 61 5.15 3.16 2.17
C CYS A 61 5.16 4.24 3.25
N MET A 62 4.72 3.90 4.46
CA MET A 62 4.67 4.85 5.56
C MET A 62 6.05 5.32 6.01
N GLU A 63 7.11 4.57 5.74
CA GLU A 63 8.47 5.05 5.99
C GLU A 63 8.72 6.38 5.27
N GLN A 64 8.07 6.59 4.14
CA GLN A 64 8.22 7.80 3.36
C GLN A 64 7.20 8.88 3.73
N PHE A 65 5.96 8.48 4.03
CA PHE A 65 4.85 9.44 4.21
C PHE A 65 4.56 9.76 5.66
N ALA A 66 4.69 8.80 6.55
CA ALA A 66 4.34 8.94 7.96
C ALA A 66 5.13 7.93 8.79
N PRO A 67 6.40 8.22 9.09
CA PRO A 67 7.29 7.27 9.77
C PRO A 67 6.76 6.69 11.08
N ASP A 68 5.93 7.45 11.81
CA ASP A 68 5.35 6.96 13.05
C ASP A 68 4.52 5.69 12.86
N PHE A 69 3.82 5.59 11.74
CA PHE A 69 3.04 4.40 11.40
C PHE A 69 3.94 3.24 11.00
N ALA A 70 5.09 3.53 10.39
CA ALA A 70 6.01 2.50 9.96
C ALA A 70 6.69 1.80 11.14
N GLN A 71 6.72 2.45 12.29
CA GLN A 71 7.38 1.92 13.49
C GLN A 71 6.41 1.22 14.44
N ASP A 72 5.10 1.29 14.17
CA ASP A 72 4.08 0.75 15.05
C ASP A 72 2.99 0.08 14.23
N GLN A 73 3.12 -1.23 14.05
CA GLN A 73 2.18 -1.99 13.24
C GLN A 73 0.77 -1.97 13.81
N GLU A 74 0.64 -2.00 15.13
CA GLU A 74 -0.66 -1.96 15.77
C GLU A 74 -1.38 -0.65 15.47
N LYS A 75 -0.67 0.46 15.57
CA LYS A 75 -1.22 1.77 15.22
C LYS A 75 -1.63 1.82 13.75
N PHE A 76 -0.80 1.26 12.87
CA PHE A 76 -1.09 1.19 11.44
C PHE A 76 -2.39 0.42 11.20
N GLU A 77 -2.51 -0.77 11.80
CA GLU A 77 -3.68 -1.62 11.60
C GLU A 77 -4.95 -1.04 12.23
N ASP A 78 -4.81 -0.29 13.31
CA ASP A 78 -5.96 0.35 13.97
C ASP A 78 -6.45 1.60 13.25
N THR A 79 -5.62 2.22 12.44
CA THR A 79 -5.91 3.53 11.85
C THR A 79 -6.27 3.45 10.37
N ILE A 80 -5.77 2.44 9.66
CA ILE A 80 -5.91 2.36 8.21
C ILE A 80 -6.80 1.21 7.82
N GLU A 81 -7.91 1.53 7.14
CA GLU A 81 -8.82 0.53 6.62
C GLU A 81 -8.29 -0.05 5.30
N VAL A 82 -8.82 -1.22 4.92
CA VAL A 82 -8.36 -1.91 3.70
C VAL A 82 -8.49 -1.07 2.44
N PRO A 83 -9.63 -0.38 2.18
CA PRO A 83 -9.73 0.44 0.97
C PRO A 83 -8.66 1.53 0.92
N THR A 84 -8.37 2.16 2.06
CA THR A 84 -7.33 3.17 2.16
C THR A 84 -5.96 2.57 1.88
N LEU A 85 -5.69 1.41 2.46
CA LEU A 85 -4.44 0.70 2.24
C LEU A 85 -4.24 0.38 0.75
N MET A 86 -5.28 -0.16 0.10
CA MET A 86 -5.19 -0.50 -1.32
C MET A 86 -4.89 0.75 -2.16
N LYS A 87 -5.50 1.87 -1.81
CA LYS A 87 -5.26 3.13 -2.53
C LYS A 87 -3.82 3.60 -2.36
N ILE A 88 -3.28 3.49 -1.16
CA ILE A 88 -1.89 3.82 -0.90
C ILE A 88 -0.97 2.96 -1.75
N LEU A 89 -1.23 1.65 -1.80
CA LEU A 89 -0.39 0.73 -2.58
C LEU A 89 -0.46 1.02 -4.08
N GLU A 90 -1.63 1.39 -4.59
CA GLU A 90 -1.79 1.76 -5.99
C GLU A 90 -0.95 2.99 -6.34
N VAL A 91 -1.09 4.04 -5.56
CA VAL A 91 -0.41 5.30 -5.87
C VAL A 91 1.09 5.22 -5.60
N ALA A 92 1.47 4.69 -4.44
CA ALA A 92 2.86 4.66 -4.02
C ALA A 92 3.67 3.60 -4.78
N GLY A 93 3.09 2.42 -4.96
CA GLY A 93 3.79 1.30 -5.58
C GLY A 93 3.48 1.09 -7.05
N GLY A 94 2.50 1.81 -7.59
CA GLY A 94 2.10 1.62 -8.98
C GLY A 94 1.38 0.32 -9.24
N LEU A 95 0.83 -0.32 -8.22
CA LEU A 95 0.11 -1.57 -8.39
C LEU A 95 -1.29 -1.30 -8.93
N LYS A 96 -1.72 -2.14 -9.88
CA LYS A 96 -3.07 -2.04 -10.46
C LYS A 96 -3.93 -3.15 -9.90
N LEU A 97 -4.26 -3.04 -8.62
CA LEU A 97 -4.91 -4.10 -7.88
C LEU A 97 -6.30 -4.45 -8.42
N ASN A 98 -7.02 -3.46 -8.95
CA ASN A 98 -8.38 -3.68 -9.45
C ASN A 98 -8.43 -4.14 -10.90
N ASP A 99 -7.31 -4.07 -11.61
CA ASP A 99 -7.24 -4.39 -13.03
C ASP A 99 -6.71 -5.81 -13.30
N ASP A 100 -6.17 -6.46 -12.28
CA ASP A 100 -5.58 -7.79 -12.43
C ASP A 100 -6.43 -8.82 -11.67
N PRO A 101 -7.27 -9.60 -12.39
CA PRO A 101 -8.13 -10.58 -11.73
C PRO A 101 -7.37 -11.73 -11.08
N ASN A 102 -6.10 -11.92 -11.43
CA ASN A 102 -5.27 -12.98 -10.84
C ASN A 102 -4.55 -12.51 -9.57
N PHE A 103 -4.68 -11.23 -9.23
CA PHE A 103 -4.03 -10.68 -8.05
C PHE A 103 -4.93 -10.91 -6.84
N PRO A 104 -4.48 -11.65 -5.80
CA PRO A 104 -5.35 -11.98 -4.66
C PRO A 104 -6.01 -10.78 -4.00
N GLY A 105 -5.29 -9.65 -3.94
CA GLY A 105 -5.80 -8.43 -3.35
C GLY A 105 -6.97 -7.81 -4.09
N ALA A 106 -7.14 -8.11 -5.37
CA ALA A 106 -8.25 -7.57 -6.16
C ALA A 106 -9.59 -8.01 -5.57
N ASN A 107 -9.67 -9.26 -5.10
CA ASN A 107 -10.90 -9.77 -4.48
C ASN A 107 -11.17 -9.09 -3.14
N LEU A 108 -10.14 -8.85 -2.35
CA LEU A 108 -10.29 -8.15 -1.07
C LEU A 108 -10.80 -6.73 -1.30
N ALA A 109 -10.21 -6.00 -2.22
CA ALA A 109 -10.61 -4.64 -2.53
C ALA A 109 -12.01 -4.59 -3.15
N GLY A 110 -12.33 -5.54 -4.00
CA GLY A 110 -13.61 -5.58 -4.71
C GLY A 110 -14.80 -5.93 -3.84
N ASN A 111 -14.57 -6.56 -2.69
CA ASN A 111 -15.63 -6.98 -1.79
C ASN A 111 -15.92 -5.96 -0.68
N LEU A 112 -15.23 -4.86 -0.72
CA LEU A 112 -15.40 -3.77 0.25
C LEU A 112 -16.20 -2.63 -0.36
#